data_c118b6fb9a247b2bef0a54f1a6996d67
#
_entry.id   c118b6fb9a247b2bef0a54f1a6996d67
#
_cell.length_a   1.000
_cell.length_b   1.000
_cell.length_c   1.000
_cell.angle_alpha   90.00
_cell.angle_beta   90.00
_cell.angle_gamma   90.00
#
_symmetry.space_group_name_H-M   'P 1'
#
loop_
_entity.id
_entity.type
_entity.pdbx_description
1 polymer ?
#
loop_
_entity_poly.entity_id
_entity_poly.type
_entity_poly.pdbx_seq_one_letter_code
_entity_poly.pdbx_strand_id
1 'polypeptide(L)'
;MEVEMKIRGLMMDPVTNMPIVVLKDLNGNAILPIWVGIYEANAIALEIEKVSTPRPMTHDLIKTLLLGLGTGIRKVVVSELKDDTFYAVIWLDKDGDLISVDSRPSDALALALRLDCPIYVDESVLKSSKRSNAAADKVSDEEQRRWLESLDDEDLGRYKM
;
A
#
# COMPACT_ATOMS: atom_id res chain seq x y z
N MET A 1 -12.57 12.78 -3.38
CA MET A 1 -11.59 13.40 -2.46
C MET A 1 -10.59 12.34 -2.01
N GLU A 2 -9.36 12.70 -1.86
CA GLU A 2 -8.28 11.80 -1.46
C GLU A 2 -8.01 11.91 0.04
N VAL A 3 -7.77 10.76 0.68
CA VAL A 3 -7.43 10.67 2.10
C VAL A 3 -5.98 10.25 2.21
N GLU A 4 -5.17 11.02 2.92
CA GLU A 4 -3.78 10.65 3.16
C GLU A 4 -3.69 9.53 4.17
N MET A 5 -2.96 8.48 3.81
CA MET A 5 -2.79 7.29 4.63
C MET A 5 -1.31 6.94 4.75
N LYS A 6 -1.00 6.10 5.71
CA LYS A 6 0.34 5.54 5.87
C LYS A 6 0.25 4.02 5.94
N ILE A 7 1.34 3.36 5.61
CA ILE A 7 1.45 1.92 5.82
C ILE A 7 1.62 1.69 7.32
N ARG A 8 0.63 1.04 7.92
CA ARG A 8 0.70 0.64 9.32
C ARG A 8 1.60 -0.58 9.52
N GLY A 9 1.57 -1.49 8.55
CA GLY A 9 2.40 -2.68 8.58
C GLY A 9 1.96 -3.74 7.59
N LEU A 10 2.61 -4.87 7.69
CA LEU A 10 2.32 -6.08 6.93
C LEU A 10 1.87 -7.18 7.87
N MET A 11 0.95 -7.99 7.39
CA MET A 11 0.46 -9.14 8.13
C MET A 11 0.09 -10.28 7.18
N MET A 12 -0.10 -11.48 7.72
CA MET A 12 -0.61 -12.60 6.95
C MET A 12 -2.10 -12.76 7.19
N ASP A 13 -2.84 -12.98 6.10
CA ASP A 13 -4.23 -13.40 6.20
C ASP A 13 -4.26 -14.84 6.77
N PRO A 14 -4.89 -15.07 7.94
CA PRO A 14 -4.92 -16.40 8.53
C PRO A 14 -5.73 -17.42 7.71
N VAL A 15 -6.61 -16.96 6.84
CA VAL A 15 -7.45 -17.83 6.00
C VAL A 15 -6.76 -18.19 4.69
N THR A 16 -6.28 -17.20 3.94
CA THR A 16 -5.68 -17.40 2.61
C THR A 16 -4.18 -17.59 2.64
N ASN A 17 -3.54 -17.28 3.76
CA ASN A 17 -2.08 -17.29 3.93
C ASN A 17 -1.36 -16.33 2.97
N MET A 18 -2.05 -15.29 2.52
CA MET A 18 -1.47 -14.24 1.68
C MET A 18 -1.10 -13.00 2.49
N PRO A 19 -0.03 -12.29 2.10
CA PRO A 19 0.34 -11.04 2.79
C PRO A 19 -0.70 -9.94 2.57
N ILE A 20 -0.91 -9.15 3.60
CA ILE A 20 -1.79 -7.97 3.58
C ILE A 20 -0.97 -6.75 3.96
N VAL A 21 -1.04 -5.72 3.12
CA VAL A 21 -0.55 -4.38 3.49
C VAL A 21 -1.71 -3.63 4.12
N VAL A 22 -1.50 -3.12 5.33
CA VAL A 22 -2.52 -2.37 6.05
C VAL A 22 -2.21 -0.87 5.96
N LEU A 23 -3.09 -0.13 5.32
CA LEU A 23 -3.04 1.33 5.28
C LEU A 23 -3.95 1.91 6.35
N LYS A 24 -3.51 2.97 7.00
CA LYS A 24 -4.28 3.67 8.03
C LYS A 24 -4.32 5.16 7.72
N ASP A 25 -5.51 5.77 7.90
CA ASP A 25 -5.72 7.20 7.79
C ASP A 25 -4.85 7.94 8.82
N LEU A 26 -4.12 8.96 8.38
CA LEU A 26 -3.28 9.78 9.26
C LEU A 26 -4.10 10.56 10.29
N ASN A 27 -5.29 11.00 9.91
CA ASN A 27 -6.11 11.91 10.72
C ASN A 27 -7.40 11.26 11.24
N GLY A 28 -7.60 9.98 10.98
CA GLY A 28 -8.85 9.28 11.32
C GLY A 28 -8.62 7.81 11.64
N ASN A 29 -9.71 7.05 11.60
CA ASN A 29 -9.72 5.64 11.97
C ASN A 29 -9.90 4.70 10.78
N ALA A 30 -9.98 5.23 9.55
CA ALA A 30 -10.15 4.39 8.37
C ALA A 30 -8.92 3.50 8.16
N ILE A 31 -9.19 2.23 7.88
CA ILE A 31 -8.18 1.21 7.61
C ILE A 31 -8.50 0.58 6.28
N LEU A 32 -7.49 0.41 5.43
CA LEU A 32 -7.62 -0.27 4.16
C LEU A 32 -6.62 -1.43 4.07
N PRO A 33 -7.10 -2.68 4.13
CA PRO A 33 -6.24 -3.83 3.86
C PRO A 33 -6.15 -4.06 2.36
N ILE A 34 -4.95 -4.32 1.87
CA ILE A 34 -4.69 -4.65 0.46
C ILE A 34 -3.90 -5.95 0.42
N TRP A 35 -4.50 -6.99 -0.19
CA TRP A 35 -3.81 -8.27 -0.39
C TRP A 35 -2.80 -8.13 -1.53
N VAL A 36 -1.58 -8.60 -1.30
CA VAL A 36 -0.48 -8.50 -2.25
C VAL A 36 0.23 -9.84 -2.39
N GLY A 37 1.01 -10.00 -3.44
CA GLY A 37 1.83 -11.21 -3.62
C GLY A 37 3.01 -11.24 -2.66
N ILE A 38 3.59 -12.42 -2.49
CA ILE A 38 4.74 -12.63 -1.57
C ILE A 38 5.94 -11.79 -1.99
N TYR A 39 6.26 -11.73 -3.27
CA TYR A 39 7.40 -10.97 -3.78
C TYR A 39 7.19 -9.46 -3.61
N GLU A 40 5.99 -9.00 -3.87
CA GLU A 40 5.61 -7.60 -3.71
C GLU A 40 5.65 -7.18 -2.24
N ALA A 41 5.13 -8.04 -1.37
CA ALA A 41 5.17 -7.81 0.07
C ALA A 41 6.62 -7.77 0.58
N ASN A 42 7.49 -8.62 0.05
CA ASN A 42 8.91 -8.60 0.40
C ASN A 42 9.58 -7.27 0.06
N ALA A 43 9.29 -6.71 -1.11
CA ALA A 43 9.81 -5.41 -1.51
C ALA A 43 9.39 -4.29 -0.54
N ILE A 44 8.17 -4.35 -0.03
CA ILE A 44 7.66 -3.41 0.96
C ILE A 44 8.32 -3.64 2.33
N ALA A 45 8.42 -4.91 2.75
CA ALA A 45 9.00 -5.28 4.03
C ALA A 45 10.47 -4.87 4.16
N LEU A 46 11.26 -5.04 3.11
CA LEU A 46 12.67 -4.65 3.09
C LEU A 46 12.85 -3.17 3.43
N GLU A 47 11.97 -2.32 2.91
CA GLU A 47 12.04 -0.88 3.15
C GLU A 47 11.49 -0.51 4.53
N ILE A 48 10.43 -1.16 5.00
CA ILE A 48 9.89 -0.94 6.35
C ILE A 48 10.95 -1.31 7.40
N GLU A 49 11.63 -2.43 7.23
CA GLU A 49 12.65 -2.92 8.15
C GLU A 49 14.02 -2.28 7.94
N LYS A 50 14.16 -1.40 6.93
CA LYS A 50 15.44 -0.74 6.57
C LYS A 50 16.57 -1.75 6.34
N VAL A 51 16.26 -2.83 5.65
CA VAL A 51 17.25 -3.84 5.29
C VAL A 51 18.01 -3.40 4.03
N SER A 52 19.32 -3.33 4.13
CA SER A 52 20.18 -3.06 2.97
C SER A 52 20.47 -4.35 2.21
N THR A 53 20.33 -4.31 0.89
CA THR A 53 20.68 -5.42 0.02
C THR A 53 22.04 -5.17 -0.64
N PRO A 54 22.82 -6.23 -0.98
CA PRO A 54 24.15 -6.06 -1.61
C PRO A 54 24.11 -5.34 -2.94
N ARG A 55 23.02 -5.48 -3.70
CA ARG A 55 22.79 -4.83 -4.96
C ARG A 55 21.37 -4.27 -4.99
N PRO A 56 21.08 -3.23 -5.80
CA PRO A 56 19.73 -2.67 -5.91
C PRO A 56 18.71 -3.73 -6.32
N MET A 57 17.58 -3.77 -5.61
CA MET A 57 16.43 -4.56 -6.00
C MET A 57 15.60 -3.79 -7.04
N THR A 58 14.57 -4.41 -7.60
CA THR A 58 13.78 -3.82 -8.69
C THR A 58 13.26 -2.42 -8.37
N HIS A 59 12.67 -2.22 -7.20
CA HIS A 59 12.13 -0.90 -6.84
C HIS A 59 13.23 0.11 -6.52
N ASP A 60 14.37 -0.33 -6.01
CA ASP A 60 15.55 0.52 -5.83
C ASP A 60 16.08 0.99 -7.19
N LEU A 61 16.08 0.12 -8.18
CA LEU A 61 16.47 0.46 -9.55
C LEU A 61 15.53 1.51 -10.15
N ILE A 62 14.22 1.36 -9.96
CA ILE A 62 13.24 2.34 -10.44
C ILE A 62 13.50 3.71 -9.80
N LYS A 63 13.73 3.76 -8.50
CA LYS A 63 14.11 4.99 -7.81
C LYS A 63 15.34 5.63 -8.43
N THR A 64 16.39 4.83 -8.65
CA THR A 64 17.64 5.31 -9.22
C THR A 64 17.46 5.84 -10.65
N LEU A 65 16.64 5.16 -11.46
CA LEU A 65 16.34 5.62 -12.82
C LEU A 65 15.59 6.96 -12.79
N LEU A 66 14.59 7.11 -11.93
CA LEU A 66 13.86 8.37 -11.80
C LEU A 66 14.78 9.51 -11.39
N LEU A 67 15.64 9.29 -10.40
CA LEU A 67 16.61 10.30 -9.95
C LEU A 67 17.59 10.65 -11.04
N GLY A 68 18.06 9.65 -11.79
CA GLY A 68 18.97 9.86 -12.93
C GLY A 68 18.34 10.68 -14.05
N LEU A 69 17.01 10.62 -14.19
CA LEU A 69 16.25 11.41 -15.18
C LEU A 69 15.76 12.76 -14.61
N GLY A 70 16.19 13.11 -13.41
CA GLY A 70 15.75 14.36 -12.77
C GLY A 70 14.26 14.39 -12.43
N THR A 71 13.68 13.23 -12.14
CA THR A 71 12.25 13.07 -11.89
C THR A 71 12.00 12.60 -10.48
N GLY A 72 11.03 13.21 -9.79
CA GLY A 72 10.58 12.78 -8.48
C GLY A 72 9.20 12.16 -8.53
N ILE A 73 8.76 11.60 -7.41
CA ILE A 73 7.38 11.19 -7.22
C ILE A 73 6.72 12.20 -6.28
N ARG A 74 5.66 12.82 -6.77
CA ARG A 74 4.88 13.80 -5.99
C ARG A 74 4.04 13.10 -4.94
N LYS A 75 3.33 12.07 -5.35
CA LYS A 75 2.45 11.25 -4.52
C LYS A 75 2.08 9.97 -5.24
N VAL A 76 1.61 8.99 -4.48
CA VAL A 76 0.94 7.81 -5.04
C VAL A 76 -0.50 7.79 -4.54
N VAL A 77 -1.42 7.33 -5.37
CA VAL A 77 -2.85 7.31 -5.05
C VAL A 77 -3.42 5.94 -5.38
N VAL A 78 -4.03 5.29 -4.39
CA VAL A 78 -4.90 4.14 -4.65
C VAL A 78 -6.23 4.72 -5.11
N SER A 79 -6.47 4.66 -6.41
CA SER A 79 -7.46 5.47 -7.10
C SER A 79 -8.80 4.78 -7.35
N GLU A 80 -8.80 3.46 -7.45
CA GLU A 80 -9.99 2.72 -7.83
C GLU A 80 -9.96 1.30 -7.29
N LEU A 81 -11.14 0.79 -6.93
CA LEU A 81 -11.38 -0.63 -6.67
C LEU A 81 -12.48 -1.09 -7.62
N LYS A 82 -12.14 -1.97 -8.53
CA LYS A 82 -13.05 -2.46 -9.57
C LYS A 82 -12.83 -3.95 -9.78
N ASP A 83 -13.92 -4.72 -9.73
CA ASP A 83 -13.88 -6.19 -9.90
C ASP A 83 -12.85 -6.83 -8.96
N ASP A 84 -12.88 -6.46 -7.67
CA ASP A 84 -11.97 -6.91 -6.61
C ASP A 84 -10.48 -6.60 -6.88
N THR A 85 -10.21 -5.70 -7.81
CA THR A 85 -8.85 -5.29 -8.17
C THR A 85 -8.63 -3.82 -7.82
N PHE A 86 -7.58 -3.56 -7.04
CA PHE A 86 -7.16 -2.20 -6.74
C PHE A 86 -6.28 -1.64 -7.85
N TYR A 87 -6.52 -0.40 -8.20
CA TYR A 87 -5.71 0.38 -9.15
C TYR A 87 -5.00 1.50 -8.40
N ALA A 88 -3.82 1.83 -8.85
CA ALA A 88 -3.06 2.94 -8.30
C ALA A 88 -2.46 3.80 -9.39
N VAL A 89 -2.20 5.04 -9.06
CA VAL A 89 -1.55 6.01 -9.94
C VAL A 89 -0.35 6.58 -9.21
N ILE A 90 0.79 6.58 -9.90
CA ILE A 90 2.00 7.27 -9.45
C ILE A 90 2.05 8.61 -10.16
N TRP A 91 2.10 9.69 -9.40
CA TRP A 91 2.24 11.04 -9.94
C TRP A 91 3.70 11.44 -9.94
N LEU A 92 4.29 11.47 -11.12
CA LEU A 92 5.67 11.92 -11.31
C LEU A 92 5.71 13.43 -11.44
N ASP A 93 6.76 14.03 -10.90
CA ASP A 93 7.04 15.46 -11.05
C ASP A 93 8.37 15.61 -11.79
N LYS A 94 8.28 16.14 -13.01
CA LYS A 94 9.45 16.45 -13.81
C LYS A 94 9.42 17.93 -14.19
N ASP A 95 10.30 18.74 -13.59
CA ASP A 95 10.42 20.17 -13.84
C ASP A 95 9.08 20.92 -13.67
N GLY A 96 8.26 20.51 -12.71
CA GLY A 96 6.96 21.08 -12.44
C GLY A 96 5.81 20.46 -13.22
N ASP A 97 6.09 19.66 -14.24
CA ASP A 97 5.06 18.94 -14.99
C ASP A 97 4.70 17.62 -14.26
N LEU A 98 3.40 17.41 -14.05
CA LEU A 98 2.90 16.20 -13.42
C LEU A 98 2.55 15.16 -14.50
N ILE A 99 3.07 13.96 -14.33
CA ILE A 99 2.84 12.84 -15.23
C ILE A 99 2.22 11.70 -14.43
N SER A 100 1.06 11.21 -14.89
CA SER A 100 0.41 10.07 -14.25
C SER A 100 0.90 8.76 -14.86
N VAL A 101 1.17 7.78 -14.00
CA VAL A 101 1.61 6.45 -14.41
C VAL A 101 0.71 5.42 -13.72
N ASP A 102 0.10 4.55 -14.52
CA ASP A 102 -0.68 3.43 -14.00
C ASP A 102 0.22 2.44 -13.29
N SER A 103 -0.23 1.93 -12.16
CA SER A 103 0.56 1.04 -11.31
C SER A 103 -0.31 0.09 -10.51
N ARG A 104 0.23 -1.06 -10.16
CA ARG A 104 -0.35 -1.87 -9.10
C ARG A 104 -0.12 -1.15 -7.76
N PRO A 105 -1.06 -1.26 -6.80
CA PRO A 105 -0.87 -0.65 -5.47
C PRO A 105 0.42 -1.08 -4.79
N SER A 106 0.80 -2.35 -4.88
CA SER A 106 2.03 -2.87 -4.27
C SER A 106 3.29 -2.16 -4.76
N ASP A 107 3.39 -1.93 -6.07
CA ASP A 107 4.53 -1.21 -6.66
C ASP A 107 4.54 0.25 -6.26
N ALA A 108 3.37 0.90 -6.28
CA ALA A 108 3.23 2.29 -5.86
C ALA A 108 3.65 2.48 -4.40
N LEU A 109 3.23 1.57 -3.51
CA LEU A 109 3.58 1.62 -2.10
C LEU A 109 5.07 1.36 -1.87
N ALA A 110 5.65 0.39 -2.57
CA ALA A 110 7.09 0.10 -2.47
C ALA A 110 7.94 1.30 -2.90
N LEU A 111 7.51 2.02 -3.94
CA LEU A 111 8.19 3.23 -4.40
C LEU A 111 7.96 4.40 -3.45
N ALA A 112 6.74 4.55 -2.91
CA ALA A 112 6.44 5.62 -1.97
C ALA A 112 7.32 5.54 -0.72
N LEU A 113 7.57 4.34 -0.21
CA LEU A 113 8.46 4.13 0.93
C LEU A 113 9.90 4.50 0.60
N ARG A 114 10.38 4.19 -0.60
CA ARG A 114 11.77 4.44 -1.02
C ARG A 114 12.04 5.91 -1.31
N LEU A 115 11.05 6.62 -1.83
CA LEU A 115 11.18 8.04 -2.18
C LEU A 115 10.58 8.97 -1.12
N ASP A 116 10.04 8.40 -0.05
CA ASP A 116 9.44 9.14 1.07
C ASP A 116 8.37 10.14 0.60
N CYS A 117 7.49 9.67 -0.27
CA CYS A 117 6.38 10.48 -0.76
C CYS A 117 5.06 10.07 -0.12
N PRO A 118 4.06 11.00 -0.06
CA PRO A 118 2.78 10.69 0.56
C PRO A 118 1.97 9.68 -0.23
N ILE A 119 1.16 8.91 0.50
CA ILE A 119 0.24 7.91 -0.01
C ILE A 119 -1.17 8.41 0.23
N TYR A 120 -1.98 8.41 -0.83
CA TYR A 120 -3.39 8.79 -0.76
C TYR A 120 -4.27 7.64 -1.22
N VAL A 121 -5.48 7.60 -0.69
CA VAL A 121 -6.53 6.67 -1.11
C VAL A 121 -7.76 7.50 -1.45
N ASP A 122 -8.35 7.24 -2.61
CA ASP A 122 -9.60 7.89 -2.97
C ASP A 122 -10.74 7.42 -2.05
N GLU A 123 -11.58 8.33 -1.61
CA GLU A 123 -12.71 8.00 -0.73
C GLU A 123 -13.63 6.93 -1.32
N SER A 124 -13.78 6.91 -2.65
CA SER A 124 -14.57 5.89 -3.34
C SER A 124 -14.03 4.49 -3.12
N VAL A 125 -12.71 4.35 -3.01
CA VAL A 125 -12.05 3.06 -2.70
C VAL A 125 -12.41 2.60 -1.31
N LEU A 126 -12.36 3.49 -0.33
CA LEU A 126 -12.73 3.17 1.05
C LEU A 126 -14.20 2.73 1.16
N LYS A 127 -15.09 3.42 0.46
CA LYS A 127 -16.51 3.06 0.42
C LYS A 127 -16.76 1.73 -0.29
N SER A 128 -16.12 1.50 -1.43
CA SER A 128 -16.24 0.26 -2.20
C SER A 128 -15.66 -0.94 -1.45
N SER A 129 -14.54 -0.76 -0.78
CA SER A 129 -13.93 -1.80 0.05
C SER A 129 -14.85 -2.23 1.19
N LYS A 130 -15.50 -1.30 1.88
CA LYS A 130 -16.48 -1.60 2.92
C LYS A 130 -17.69 -2.34 2.38
N ARG A 131 -18.19 -1.96 1.19
CA ARG A 131 -19.35 -2.61 0.54
C ARG A 131 -19.02 -4.01 0.06
N SER A 132 -17.86 -4.19 -0.55
CA SER A 132 -17.38 -5.48 -1.01
C SER A 132 -17.27 -6.46 0.14
N ASN A 133 -16.72 -6.02 1.25
CA ASN A 133 -16.62 -6.82 2.46
C ASN A 133 -18.01 -7.13 3.05
N ALA A 134 -18.93 -6.19 3.02
CA ALA A 134 -20.30 -6.40 3.52
C ALA A 134 -21.14 -7.37 2.68
N ALA A 135 -20.77 -7.60 1.41
CA ALA A 135 -21.50 -8.48 0.49
C ALA A 135 -20.96 -9.92 0.49
N ALA A 136 -19.72 -10.15 0.90
CA ALA A 136 -19.03 -11.42 0.71
C ALA A 136 -19.26 -12.46 1.82
N ASP A 137 -19.54 -12.07 3.06
CA ASP A 137 -19.96 -12.98 4.14
C ASP A 137 -20.04 -12.21 5.46
N LYS A 138 -21.25 -12.01 5.96
CA LYS A 138 -21.47 -11.17 7.16
C LYS A 138 -20.77 -11.67 8.44
N VAL A 139 -20.40 -12.95 8.48
CA VAL A 139 -19.76 -13.55 9.67
C VAL A 139 -18.25 -13.47 9.62
N SER A 140 -17.66 -13.68 8.44
CA SER A 140 -16.21 -13.60 8.28
C SER A 140 -15.68 -12.17 8.31
N ASP A 141 -16.50 -11.22 7.86
CA ASP A 141 -16.09 -9.80 7.77
C ASP A 141 -16.05 -9.13 9.16
N GLU A 142 -16.99 -9.46 10.05
CA GLU A 142 -16.95 -8.92 11.41
C GLU A 142 -15.75 -9.45 12.20
N GLU A 143 -15.44 -10.73 12.06
CA GLU A 143 -14.27 -11.34 12.68
C GLU A 143 -12.97 -10.75 12.13
N GLN A 144 -12.88 -10.60 10.81
CA GLN A 144 -11.73 -10.01 10.14
C GLN A 144 -11.55 -8.53 10.52
N ARG A 145 -12.64 -7.78 10.59
CA ARG A 145 -12.62 -6.39 11.02
C ARG A 145 -12.21 -6.26 12.50
N ARG A 146 -12.78 -7.07 13.39
CA ARG A 146 -12.41 -7.09 14.81
C ARG A 146 -10.94 -7.44 15.00
N TRP A 147 -10.46 -8.40 14.20
CA TRP A 147 -9.08 -8.80 14.23
C TRP A 147 -8.15 -7.66 13.76
N LEU A 148 -8.48 -6.99 12.65
CA LEU A 148 -7.74 -5.82 12.16
C LEU A 148 -7.74 -4.67 13.17
N GLU A 149 -8.88 -4.42 13.82
CA GLU A 149 -9.00 -3.38 14.84
C GLU A 149 -8.27 -3.73 16.14
N SER A 150 -8.13 -5.01 16.44
CA SER A 150 -7.44 -5.50 17.64
C SER A 150 -5.92 -5.50 17.51
N LEU A 151 -5.39 -5.33 16.30
CA LEU A 151 -3.94 -5.34 16.08
C LEU A 151 -3.32 -4.06 16.59
N ASP A 152 -2.30 -4.20 17.41
CA ASP A 152 -1.45 -3.09 17.80
C ASP A 152 -0.22 -2.99 16.88
N ASP A 153 0.55 -1.92 17.05
CA ASP A 153 1.74 -1.69 16.23
C ASP A 153 2.82 -2.75 16.47
N GLU A 154 2.78 -3.43 17.60
CA GLU A 154 3.71 -4.49 17.95
C GLU A 154 3.44 -5.78 17.18
N ASP A 155 2.16 -6.13 17.01
CA ASP A 155 1.75 -7.30 16.22
C ASP A 155 2.10 -7.15 14.76
N LEU A 156 1.95 -5.96 14.19
CA LEU A 156 2.29 -5.67 12.81
C LEU A 156 3.80 -5.70 12.56
N GLY A 157 4.61 -5.37 13.55
CA GLY A 157 6.07 -5.40 13.45
C GLY A 157 6.70 -6.79 13.56
N ARG A 158 5.94 -7.80 13.96
CA ARG A 158 6.47 -9.17 14.14
C ARG A 158 6.57 -9.96 12.85
N TYR A 159 5.89 -9.54 11.81
CA TYR A 159 5.88 -10.28 10.56
C TYR A 159 7.16 -10.03 9.77
N LYS A 160 8.03 -11.05 9.71
CA LYS A 160 9.25 -11.06 8.89
C LYS A 160 9.04 -12.01 7.72
N MET A 161 9.21 -11.51 6.55
CA MET A 161 9.22 -12.32 5.35
C MET A 161 10.59 -12.76 4.95
#